data_e4c4e950646c1cb4db310f6080a4de52
#
_entry.id   e4c4e950646c1cb4db310f6080a4de52
#
_cell.length_a   1.000
_cell.length_b   1.000
_cell.length_c   1.000
_cell.angle_alpha   90.00
_cell.angle_beta   90.00
_cell.angle_gamma   90.00
#
_symmetry.space_group_name_H-M   'P 1'
#
loop_
_entity.id
_entity.type
_entity.pdbx_description
1 polymer ?
#
loop_
_entity_poly.entity_id
_entity_poly.type
_entity_poly.pdbx_seq_one_letter_code
_entity_poly.pdbx_strand_id
1 'polypeptide(L)' 'MQESSISEKIKELRTDLKMNQKNFSAAIGIRQSTLSSYENGVVTPSNDVLLTIAQKFHVSLDWLFGLSENKVQISNL' A
#
# COMPACT_ATOMS: atom_id res chain seq x y z
N MET A 1 14.58 -15.38 6.26
CA MET A 1 13.76 -14.83 6.44
C MET A 1 13.04 -14.15 5.50
N GLN A 2 12.05 -13.75 5.60
CA GLN A 2 11.32 -13.31 4.66
C GLN A 2 10.97 -11.95 4.87
N GLU A 3 11.15 -11.16 3.96
CA GLU A 3 10.77 -9.85 4.02
C GLU A 3 9.32 -9.70 3.84
N SER A 4 8.68 -8.70 4.40
CA SER A 4 7.29 -8.41 4.14
C SER A 4 7.12 -8.04 2.69
N SER A 5 6.19 -8.67 2.04
CA SER A 5 5.93 -8.38 0.64
C SER A 5 5.11 -7.11 0.50
N ILE A 6 5.05 -6.60 -0.71
CA ILE A 6 4.21 -5.44 -1.01
C ILE A 6 2.76 -5.73 -0.66
N SER A 7 2.29 -6.95 -0.92
CA SER A 7 0.91 -7.30 -0.61
C SER A 7 0.63 -7.20 0.88
N GLU A 8 1.57 -7.64 1.70
CA GLU A 8 1.41 -7.54 3.15
C GLU A 8 1.45 -6.09 3.60
N LYS A 9 2.31 -5.29 2.99
CA LYS A 9 2.41 -3.87 3.36
C LYS A 9 1.13 -3.12 3.01
N ILE A 10 0.53 -3.41 1.88
CA ILE A 10 -0.72 -2.76 1.50
C ILE A 10 -1.82 -3.13 2.47
N LYS A 11 -1.91 -4.40 2.83
CA LYS A 11 -2.92 -4.84 3.77
C LYS A 11 -2.69 -4.23 5.15
N GLU A 12 -1.44 -4.18 5.58
CA GLU A 12 -1.09 -3.58 6.85
C GLU A 12 -1.50 -2.10 6.88
N LEU A 13 -1.18 -1.37 5.82
CA LEU A 13 -1.53 0.05 5.75
C LEU A 13 -3.05 0.22 5.83
N ARG A 14 -3.78 -0.57 5.07
CA ARG A 14 -5.23 -0.46 5.05
C ARG A 14 -5.82 -0.72 6.43
N THR A 15 -5.36 -1.77 7.10
CA THR A 15 -5.90 -2.11 8.40
C THR A 15 -5.49 -1.09 9.46
N ASP A 16 -4.30 -0.54 9.36
CA ASP A 16 -3.86 0.51 10.28
C ASP A 16 -4.72 1.77 10.12
N LEU A 17 -5.17 2.05 8.91
CA LEU A 17 -6.05 3.18 8.66
C LEU A 17 -7.51 2.87 9.01
N LYS A 18 -7.78 1.65 9.43
CA LYS A 18 -9.12 1.18 9.80
C LYS A 18 -10.09 1.31 8.65
N MET A 19 -9.61 1.04 7.44
CA MET A 19 -10.42 1.09 6.23
C MET A 19 -10.71 -0.31 5.74
N ASN A 20 -11.89 -0.51 5.15
CA ASN A 20 -12.17 -1.76 4.49
C ASN A 20 -11.65 -1.69 3.05
N GLN A 21 -11.68 -2.83 2.36
CA GLN A 21 -11.17 -2.87 0.99
C GLN A 21 -11.93 -1.95 0.06
N LYS A 22 -13.25 -1.86 0.26
CA LYS A 22 -14.08 -1.03 -0.61
C LYS A 22 -13.66 0.43 -0.53
N ASN A 23 -13.48 0.93 0.68
CA ASN A 23 -13.12 2.35 0.85
C ASN A 23 -11.68 2.63 0.43
N PHE A 24 -10.78 1.71 0.75
CA PHE A 24 -9.37 1.90 0.38
C PHE A 24 -9.22 1.89 -1.15
N SER A 25 -9.84 0.93 -1.82
CA SER A 25 -9.74 0.83 -3.27
C SER A 25 -10.34 2.08 -3.93
N ALA A 26 -11.48 2.55 -3.42
CA ALA A 26 -12.08 3.76 -3.96
C ALA A 26 -11.16 4.97 -3.79
N ALA A 27 -10.46 5.04 -2.67
CA ALA A 27 -9.58 6.18 -2.39
C ALA A 27 -8.44 6.27 -3.39
N ILE A 28 -7.98 5.14 -3.93
CA ILE A 28 -6.87 5.14 -4.88
C ILE A 28 -7.32 4.83 -6.31
N GLY A 29 -8.63 4.79 -6.53
CA GLY A 29 -9.17 4.71 -7.89
C GLY A 29 -9.07 3.34 -8.55
N ILE A 30 -9.10 2.27 -7.76
CA ILE A 30 -9.08 0.93 -8.32
C ILE A 30 -10.31 0.15 -7.85
N ARG A 31 -10.55 -0.98 -8.47
CA ARG A 31 -11.66 -1.84 -8.07
C ARG A 31 -11.31 -2.58 -6.79
N GLN A 32 -12.33 -2.90 -6.01
CA GLN A 32 -12.11 -3.68 -4.80
C GLN A 32 -11.50 -5.04 -5.13
N SER A 33 -11.93 -5.68 -6.20
CA SER A 33 -11.38 -6.98 -6.60
C SER A 33 -9.90 -6.87 -6.94
N THR A 34 -9.50 -5.75 -7.54
CA THR A 34 -8.10 -5.50 -7.83
C THR A 34 -7.28 -5.37 -6.55
N LEU A 35 -7.81 -4.62 -5.57
CA LEU A 35 -7.13 -4.49 -4.29
C LEU A 35 -7.00 -5.85 -3.61
N SER A 36 -8.05 -6.65 -3.67
CA SER A 36 -8.02 -7.98 -3.08
C SER A 36 -6.91 -8.82 -3.70
N SER A 37 -6.75 -8.74 -5.03
CA SER A 37 -5.68 -9.46 -5.72
C SER A 37 -4.30 -8.99 -5.27
N TYR A 38 -4.16 -7.69 -5.04
CA TYR A 38 -2.89 -7.15 -4.53
C TYR A 38 -2.60 -7.68 -3.13
N GLU A 39 -3.61 -7.67 -2.26
CA GLU A 39 -3.42 -8.07 -0.86
C GLU A 39 -3.17 -9.56 -0.73
N ASN A 40 -3.69 -10.34 -1.67
CA ASN A 40 -3.50 -11.79 -1.65
C ASN A 40 -2.25 -12.23 -2.42
N GLY A 41 -1.52 -11.29 -2.98
CA GLY A 41 -0.28 -11.62 -3.68
C GLY A 41 -0.49 -12.25 -5.05
N VAL A 42 -1.71 -12.16 -5.59
CA VAL A 42 -2.00 -12.73 -6.90
C VAL A 42 -1.41 -11.87 -8.01
N VAL A 43 -1.48 -10.56 -7.83
CA VAL A 43 -0.98 -9.59 -8.80
C VAL A 43 -0.15 -8.56 -8.04
N THR A 44 0.95 -8.14 -8.63
CA THR A 44 1.77 -7.08 -8.04
C THR A 44 1.29 -5.73 -8.58
N PRO A 45 1.07 -4.74 -7.72
CA PRO A 45 0.66 -3.42 -8.20
C PRO A 45 1.73 -2.79 -9.08
N SER A 46 1.31 -1.98 -10.03
CA SER A 46 2.24 -1.22 -10.84
C SER A 46 2.86 -0.10 -10.01
N ASN A 47 3.93 0.48 -10.54
CA ASN A 47 4.57 1.61 -9.87
C ASN A 47 3.60 2.78 -9.73
N ASP A 48 2.73 2.99 -10.71
CA ASP A 48 1.75 4.08 -10.64
C ASP A 48 0.80 3.90 -9.46
N VAL A 49 0.35 2.66 -9.23
CA VAL A 49 -0.54 2.39 -8.11
C VAL A 49 0.20 2.61 -6.79
N LEU A 50 1.43 2.12 -6.72
CA LEU A 50 2.20 2.29 -5.48
C LEU A 50 2.47 3.75 -5.18
N LEU A 51 2.76 4.54 -6.22
CA LEU A 51 2.98 5.95 -6.03
C LEU A 51 1.70 6.64 -5.56
N THR A 52 0.55 6.25 -6.13
CA THR A 52 -0.73 6.80 -5.70
C THR A 52 -0.98 6.50 -4.22
N ILE A 53 -0.70 5.26 -3.80
CA ILE A 53 -0.87 4.89 -2.39
C ILE A 53 0.05 5.74 -1.51
N ALA A 54 1.30 5.88 -1.90
CA ALA A 54 2.26 6.63 -1.11
C ALA A 54 1.83 8.08 -0.96
N GLN A 55 1.37 8.68 -2.05
CA GLN A 55 0.96 10.08 -2.02
C GLN A 55 -0.34 10.30 -1.30
N LYS A 56 -1.30 9.41 -1.51
CA LYS A 56 -2.62 9.58 -0.92
C LYS A 56 -2.59 9.42 0.59
N PHE A 57 -1.81 8.47 1.07
CA PHE A 57 -1.81 8.14 2.49
C PHE A 57 -0.54 8.58 3.20
N HIS A 58 0.32 9.31 2.49
CA HIS A 58 1.54 9.88 3.06
C HIS A 58 2.45 8.82 3.68
N VAL A 59 2.63 7.72 2.97
CA VAL A 59 3.55 6.68 3.42
C VAL A 59 4.72 6.60 2.46
N SER A 60 5.81 6.07 2.95
CA SER A 60 7.06 5.97 2.20
C SER A 60 6.99 4.85 1.19
N LEU A 61 7.45 5.11 -0.05
CA LEU A 61 7.59 4.04 -1.03
C LEU A 61 8.61 3.01 -0.55
N ASP A 62 9.66 3.45 0.12
CA ASP A 62 10.65 2.51 0.66
C ASP A 62 9.99 1.54 1.63
N TRP A 63 9.08 2.04 2.45
CA TRP A 63 8.37 1.17 3.38
C TRP A 63 7.50 0.17 2.61
N LEU A 64 6.82 0.64 1.56
CA LEU A 64 5.97 -0.24 0.76
C LEU A 64 6.79 -1.35 0.09
N PHE A 65 8.01 -1.04 -0.31
CA PHE A 65 8.89 -2.03 -0.92
C PHE A 65 9.64 -2.88 0.09
N GLY A 66 9.48 -2.58 1.38
CA GLY A 66 10.17 -3.34 2.42
C GLY A 66 11.62 -2.93 2.62
N LEU A 67 12.00 -1.77 2.09
CA LEU A 67 13.38 -1.29 2.19
C LEU A 67 13.63 -0.42 3.41
N SER A 68 12.58 -0.02 4.12
CA SER A 68 12.69 0.84 5.29
C SER A 68 11.59 0.49 6.26
N GLU A 69 11.86 0.60 7.53
CA GLU A 69 10.84 0.39 8.56
C GLU A 69 10.08 1.65 8.87
N ASN A 70 10.55 2.78 8.32
CA ASN A 70 9.88 4.05 8.51
C ASN A 70 8.70 4.15 7.58
N LYS A 71 7.50 3.97 8.10
CA LYS A 71 6.30 3.99 7.29
C LYS A 71 5.93 5.38 6.83
N VAL A 72 6.08 6.36 7.70
CA VAL A 72 5.63 7.72 7.43
C VAL A 72 6.59 8.42 6.49
N GLN A 73 6.04 9.06 5.47
CA GLN A 73 6.84 9.84 4.55
C GLN A 73 7.30 11.10 5.26
N ILE A 74 8.59 11.34 5.29
CA ILE A 74 9.14 12.49 5.91
C ILE A 74 9.24 13.57 4.90
N SER A 75 8.50 14.65 5.13
CA SER A 75 8.56 15.72 4.24
C SER A 75 9.45 16.69 4.85
N ASN A 76 10.49 16.97 4.41
CA ASN A 76 11.35 17.84 4.93
C ASN A 76 11.31 19.03 4.60
N LEU A 77 11.15 19.48 4.73
CA LEU A 77 11.20 20.45 4.37
C LEU A 77 11.41 21.17 4.40
#